data_a03e65bba2d0320c9395f961d8ba1404
#
_entry.id   a03e65bba2d0320c9395f961d8ba1404
#
_cell.length_a   1.000
_cell.length_b   1.000
_cell.length_c   1.000
_cell.angle_alpha   90.00
_cell.angle_beta   90.00
_cell.angle_gamma   90.00
#
_symmetry.space_group_name_H-M   'P 1'
#
loop_
_entity.id
_entity.type
_entity.pdbx_description
1 polymer ?
#
loop_
_entity_poly.entity_id
_entity_poly.type
_entity_poly.pdbx_seq_one_letter_code
_entity_poly.pdbx_strand_id
1 'polypeptide(L)'
;MQTAVDETNKYQRQNATSNIGKTAAWYDTTMEELYVFFDTTILMGLNQKNRIKDYWSTDKLITTPIFGELFTRDRYLSILRYLHFADNNTEEESKLRKIKPVMEYLRAKFERAVTLWENLCVDESLMLWKGRLGFKQCIPSKRHRFGVKLFMLCDCDTKFILNFIVYTAEQKQKSTIIQS
;
A
#
# COMPACT_ATOMS: atom_id res chain seq x y z
N MET A 1 0.55 -13.17 4.08
CA MET A 1 0.23 -12.37 5.29
C MET A 1 1.25 -12.59 6.40
N GLN A 2 1.64 -13.84 6.72
CA GLN A 2 2.61 -14.12 7.79
C GLN A 2 3.91 -13.31 7.68
N THR A 3 4.51 -13.21 6.51
CA THR A 3 5.69 -12.34 6.27
C THR A 3 5.49 -10.89 6.71
N ALA A 4 4.30 -10.33 6.47
CA ALA A 4 4.00 -8.96 6.90
C ALA A 4 3.92 -8.83 8.43
N VAL A 5 3.40 -9.86 9.12
CA VAL A 5 3.40 -9.94 10.59
C VAL A 5 4.83 -9.95 11.12
N ASP A 6 5.65 -10.87 10.60
CA ASP A 6 7.02 -11.08 11.07
C ASP A 6 7.89 -9.83 10.85
N GLU A 7 7.83 -9.23 9.65
CA GLU A 7 8.61 -8.04 9.34
C GLU A 7 8.11 -6.79 10.08
N THR A 8 6.80 -6.67 10.32
CA THR A 8 6.24 -5.57 11.13
C THR A 8 6.73 -5.65 12.57
N ASN A 9 6.63 -6.82 13.20
CA ASN A 9 7.09 -7.04 14.56
C ASN A 9 8.61 -6.87 14.69
N LYS A 10 9.37 -7.40 13.72
CA LYS A 10 10.83 -7.23 13.64
C LYS A 10 11.22 -5.75 13.54
N TYR A 11 10.60 -5.01 12.63
CA TYR A 11 10.88 -3.59 12.45
C TYR A 11 10.57 -2.78 13.69
N GLN A 12 9.47 -3.07 14.38
CA GLN A 12 9.14 -2.40 15.63
C GLN A 12 10.19 -2.65 16.70
N ARG A 13 10.64 -3.89 16.90
CA ARG A 13 11.69 -4.23 17.90
C ARG A 13 13.00 -3.50 17.62
N GLN A 14 13.37 -3.35 16.34
CA GLN A 14 14.58 -2.63 15.94
C GLN A 14 14.48 -1.11 16.16
N ASN A 15 13.26 -0.55 16.19
CA ASN A 15 13.01 0.89 16.27
C ASN A 15 12.29 1.33 17.56
N ALA A 16 12.15 0.43 18.54
CA ALA A 16 11.43 0.71 19.79
C ALA A 16 12.02 1.86 20.61
N THR A 17 13.33 2.06 20.55
CA THR A 17 14.08 3.04 21.36
C THR A 17 13.91 4.49 20.89
N SER A 18 13.43 4.73 19.68
CA SER A 18 13.31 6.09 19.13
C SER A 18 12.07 6.87 19.62
N ASN A 19 11.22 6.29 20.47
CA ASN A 19 9.93 6.85 20.86
C ASN A 19 9.62 6.76 22.38
N ILE A 20 10.53 7.27 23.19
CA ILE A 20 10.26 7.53 24.62
C ILE A 20 9.38 8.76 24.71
N GLY A 21 8.07 8.61 24.54
CA GLY A 21 7.12 9.69 24.73
C GLY A 21 5.72 9.40 24.18
N LYS A 22 4.78 9.05 25.03
CA LYS A 22 3.33 9.05 24.80
C LYS A 22 2.73 8.05 23.80
N THR A 23 3.44 7.01 23.37
CA THR A 23 2.85 5.96 22.53
C THR A 23 2.45 4.79 23.44
N ALA A 24 1.26 4.23 23.25
CA ALA A 24 0.83 3.02 23.94
C ALA A 24 1.89 1.90 23.75
N ALA A 25 2.08 1.08 24.79
CA ALA A 25 3.02 -0.03 24.73
C ALA A 25 2.72 -0.92 23.51
N TRP A 26 3.75 -1.23 22.73
CA TRP A 26 3.61 -2.18 21.63
C TRP A 26 3.48 -3.61 22.17
N TYR A 27 2.57 -4.34 21.61
CA TYR A 27 2.52 -5.80 21.65
C TYR A 27 2.54 -6.33 20.21
N ASP A 28 3.14 -7.50 20.02
CA ASP A 28 3.30 -8.08 18.69
C ASP A 28 1.95 -8.21 18.00
N THR A 29 1.90 -7.79 16.74
CA THR A 29 0.70 -7.94 15.92
C THR A 29 0.58 -9.39 15.45
N THR A 30 -0.67 -9.83 15.24
CA THR A 30 -1.00 -11.16 14.72
C THR A 30 -1.51 -11.07 13.28
N MET A 31 -1.68 -12.22 12.65
CA MET A 31 -2.22 -12.30 11.29
C MET A 31 -3.68 -11.82 11.25
N GLU A 32 -4.47 -12.23 12.23
CA GLU A 32 -5.87 -11.82 12.39
C GLU A 32 -5.98 -10.31 12.56
N GLU A 33 -5.14 -9.72 13.40
CA GLU A 33 -5.12 -8.28 13.61
C GLU A 33 -4.73 -7.51 12.34
N LEU A 34 -3.76 -8.00 11.54
CA LEU A 34 -3.42 -7.39 10.27
C LEU A 34 -4.55 -7.51 9.23
N TYR A 35 -5.32 -8.59 9.22
CA TYR A 35 -6.52 -8.65 8.37
C TYR A 35 -7.51 -7.56 8.76
N VAL A 36 -7.87 -7.45 10.04
CA VAL A 36 -8.77 -6.39 10.51
C VAL A 36 -8.21 -4.99 10.22
N PHE A 37 -6.88 -4.81 10.32
CA PHE A 37 -6.22 -3.55 9.96
C PHE A 37 -6.42 -3.18 8.48
N PHE A 38 -6.21 -4.15 7.57
CA PHE A 38 -6.41 -3.90 6.14
C PHE A 38 -7.89 -3.69 5.80
N ASP A 39 -8.79 -4.46 6.38
CA ASP A 39 -10.23 -4.30 6.20
C ASP A 39 -10.69 -2.93 6.67
N THR A 40 -10.20 -2.47 7.83
CA THR A 40 -10.43 -1.12 8.34
C THR A 40 -9.92 -0.05 7.37
N THR A 41 -8.73 -0.27 6.79
CA THR A 41 -8.14 0.66 5.81
C THR A 41 -8.95 0.73 4.52
N ILE A 42 -9.47 -0.40 4.03
CA ILE A 42 -10.36 -0.47 2.86
C ILE A 42 -11.69 0.24 3.16
N LEU A 43 -12.26 0.02 4.35
CA LEU A 43 -13.48 0.69 4.82
C LEU A 43 -13.32 2.21 4.89
N MET A 44 -12.13 2.72 5.24
CA MET A 44 -11.81 4.14 5.20
C MET A 44 -11.89 4.72 3.77
N GLY A 45 -11.62 3.92 2.75
CA GLY A 45 -11.78 4.32 1.34
C GLY A 45 -13.25 4.53 0.95
N LEU A 46 -14.17 3.75 1.51
CA LEU A 46 -15.61 3.90 1.31
C LEU A 46 -16.21 5.06 2.14
N ASN A 47 -15.69 5.27 3.34
CA ASN A 47 -16.17 6.28 4.27
C ASN A 47 -15.08 7.34 4.51
N GLN A 48 -14.92 8.24 3.55
CA GLN A 48 -13.80 9.19 3.54
C GLN A 48 -13.95 10.29 4.59
N LYS A 49 -12.90 10.49 5.39
CA LYS A 49 -12.73 11.59 6.34
C LYS A 49 -11.57 12.50 5.92
N ASN A 50 -11.61 13.75 6.35
CA ASN A 50 -10.56 14.72 5.99
C ASN A 50 -9.21 14.39 6.65
N ARG A 51 -9.21 13.87 7.86
CA ARG A 51 -8.02 13.49 8.61
C ARG A 51 -8.17 12.08 9.17
N ILE A 52 -7.09 11.32 9.20
CA ILE A 52 -7.08 9.96 9.72
C ILE A 52 -7.59 9.87 11.17
N LYS A 53 -7.38 10.88 12.00
CA LYS A 53 -7.87 10.91 13.39
C LYS A 53 -9.39 11.08 13.49
N ASP A 54 -10.04 11.61 12.47
CA ASP A 54 -11.48 11.87 12.46
C ASP A 54 -12.31 10.57 12.40
N TYR A 55 -11.71 9.44 12.02
CA TYR A 55 -12.37 8.13 12.08
C TYR A 55 -12.73 7.70 13.51
N TRP A 56 -12.01 8.20 14.50
CA TRP A 56 -12.29 7.96 15.92
C TRP A 56 -12.87 9.19 16.63
N SER A 57 -13.48 10.10 15.88
CA SER A 57 -14.11 11.28 16.47
C SER A 57 -15.37 10.90 17.25
N THR A 58 -15.55 11.50 18.42
CA THR A 58 -16.77 11.42 19.23
C THR A 58 -17.79 12.51 18.90
N ASP A 59 -17.42 13.44 18.00
CA ASP A 59 -18.32 14.48 17.52
C ASP A 59 -19.47 13.84 16.74
N LYS A 60 -20.71 14.10 17.17
CA LYS A 60 -21.94 13.53 16.60
C LYS A 60 -22.12 13.82 15.11
N LEU A 61 -21.53 14.91 14.58
CA LEU A 61 -21.65 15.27 13.17
C LEU A 61 -20.77 14.42 12.27
N ILE A 62 -19.67 13.89 12.78
CA ILE A 62 -18.68 13.17 11.97
C ILE A 62 -18.36 11.77 12.50
N THR A 63 -18.92 11.38 13.62
CA THR A 63 -18.65 10.08 14.22
C THR A 63 -19.07 8.93 13.31
N THR A 64 -18.25 7.87 13.33
CA THR A 64 -18.54 6.61 12.65
C THR A 64 -18.10 5.49 13.59
N PRO A 65 -19.01 4.99 14.45
CA PRO A 65 -18.68 4.13 15.59
C PRO A 65 -17.88 2.89 15.25
N ILE A 66 -18.13 2.29 14.08
CA ILE A 66 -17.48 1.04 13.63
C ILE A 66 -15.96 1.09 13.73
N PHE A 67 -15.32 2.24 13.45
CA PHE A 67 -13.87 2.34 13.52
C PHE A 67 -13.34 2.19 14.95
N GLY A 68 -14.10 2.69 15.95
CA GLY A 68 -13.77 2.52 17.36
C GLY A 68 -13.99 1.10 17.86
N GLU A 69 -14.92 0.37 17.26
CA GLU A 69 -15.20 -1.05 17.56
C GLU A 69 -14.11 -1.97 16.98
N LEU A 70 -13.58 -1.67 15.77
CA LEU A 70 -12.55 -2.46 15.12
C LEU A 70 -11.16 -2.25 15.75
N PHE A 71 -10.80 -0.99 16.01
CA PHE A 71 -9.51 -0.61 16.57
C PHE A 71 -9.60 0.57 17.51
N THR A 72 -8.73 0.59 18.53
CA THR A 72 -8.40 1.86 19.17
C THR A 72 -7.55 2.70 18.19
N ARG A 73 -7.77 4.03 18.20
CA ARG A 73 -7.01 4.96 17.35
C ARG A 73 -5.50 4.75 17.47
N ASP A 74 -5.00 4.63 18.68
CA ASP A 74 -3.56 4.57 18.94
C ASP A 74 -2.96 3.25 18.48
N ARG A 75 -3.69 2.14 18.58
CA ARG A 75 -3.26 0.85 18.05
C ARG A 75 -3.21 0.86 16.52
N TYR A 76 -4.26 1.36 15.85
CA TYR A 76 -4.27 1.50 14.41
C TYR A 76 -3.09 2.34 13.90
N LEU A 77 -2.84 3.51 14.52
CA LEU A 77 -1.73 4.38 14.13
C LEU A 77 -0.37 3.76 14.41
N SER A 78 -0.24 2.94 15.47
CA SER A 78 0.98 2.20 15.76
C SER A 78 1.26 1.14 14.69
N ILE A 79 0.26 0.35 14.31
CA ILE A 79 0.42 -0.64 13.22
C ILE A 79 0.77 0.09 11.92
N LEU A 80 0.06 1.16 11.55
CA LEU A 80 0.33 1.94 10.34
C LEU A 80 1.78 2.46 10.30
N ARG A 81 2.32 2.84 11.44
CA ARG A 81 3.69 3.36 11.57
C ARG A 81 4.75 2.28 11.36
N TYR A 82 4.52 1.09 11.91
CA TYR A 82 5.51 0.00 11.91
C TYR A 82 5.29 -1.02 10.79
N LEU A 83 4.21 -0.90 10.01
CA LEU A 83 3.88 -1.82 8.92
C LEU A 83 5.04 -1.98 7.93
N HIS A 84 5.54 -3.22 7.83
CA HIS A 84 6.63 -3.58 6.94
C HIS A 84 6.33 -4.90 6.23
N PHE A 85 6.83 -5.03 4.99
CA PHE A 85 6.64 -6.21 4.16
C PHE A 85 7.94 -6.86 3.74
N ALA A 86 9.08 -6.22 4.02
CA ALA A 86 10.41 -6.72 3.67
C ALA A 86 11.44 -6.31 4.70
N ASP A 87 12.51 -7.11 4.83
CA ASP A 87 13.64 -6.76 5.69
C ASP A 87 14.36 -5.51 5.16
N ASN A 88 14.55 -4.53 6.03
CA ASN A 88 15.30 -3.31 5.69
C ASN A 88 16.80 -3.55 5.48
N ASN A 89 17.34 -4.65 6.01
CA ASN A 89 18.76 -4.99 5.91
C ASN A 89 19.12 -5.72 4.62
N THR A 90 18.14 -6.00 3.75
CA THR A 90 18.42 -6.62 2.45
C THR A 90 19.15 -5.64 1.55
N GLU A 91 20.29 -6.03 0.98
CA GLU A 91 21.13 -5.23 0.08
C GLU A 91 20.52 -5.05 -1.34
N GLU A 92 19.21 -5.09 -1.48
CA GLU A 92 18.56 -4.89 -2.76
C GLU A 92 18.49 -3.38 -3.10
N GLU A 93 19.12 -2.95 -4.18
CA GLU A 93 19.15 -1.55 -4.65
C GLU A 93 17.81 -1.02 -5.16
N SER A 94 16.83 -1.90 -5.36
CA SER A 94 15.52 -1.51 -5.92
C SER A 94 14.79 -0.50 -5.02
N LYS A 95 14.34 0.59 -5.61
CA LYS A 95 13.46 1.57 -4.92
C LYS A 95 12.14 0.97 -4.44
N LEU A 96 11.74 -0.17 -4.99
CA LEU A 96 10.50 -0.88 -4.65
C LEU A 96 10.73 -2.01 -3.64
N ARG A 97 11.96 -2.26 -3.17
CA ARG A 97 12.32 -3.39 -2.30
C ARG A 97 11.35 -3.60 -1.14
N LYS A 98 10.90 -2.52 -0.50
CA LYS A 98 10.01 -2.59 0.68
C LYS A 98 8.61 -3.14 0.40
N ILE A 99 8.12 -2.97 -0.82
CA ILE A 99 6.77 -3.39 -1.25
C ILE A 99 6.81 -4.53 -2.27
N LYS A 100 8.00 -4.94 -2.73
CA LYS A 100 8.19 -5.97 -3.74
C LYS A 100 7.49 -7.29 -3.40
N PRO A 101 7.59 -7.83 -2.17
CA PRO A 101 6.91 -9.08 -1.83
C PRO A 101 5.40 -9.01 -2.00
N VAL A 102 4.80 -7.86 -1.64
CA VAL A 102 3.36 -7.64 -1.80
C VAL A 102 2.99 -7.52 -3.28
N MET A 103 3.80 -6.79 -4.06
CA MET A 103 3.56 -6.62 -5.49
C MET A 103 3.63 -7.96 -6.24
N GLU A 104 4.63 -8.79 -5.96
CA GLU A 104 4.79 -10.12 -6.56
C GLU A 104 3.63 -11.05 -6.18
N TYR A 105 3.23 -11.04 -4.90
CA TYR A 105 2.07 -11.80 -4.45
C TYR A 105 0.79 -11.37 -5.16
N LEU A 106 0.52 -10.08 -5.27
CA LEU A 106 -0.67 -9.56 -5.95
C LEU A 106 -0.68 -9.90 -7.44
N ARG A 107 0.45 -9.76 -8.13
CA ARG A 107 0.58 -10.14 -9.54
C ARG A 107 0.23 -11.60 -9.75
N ALA A 108 0.83 -12.50 -8.96
CA ALA A 108 0.55 -13.93 -9.05
C ALA A 108 -0.93 -14.26 -8.75
N LYS A 109 -1.59 -13.47 -7.91
CA LYS A 109 -3.03 -13.62 -7.63
C LYS A 109 -3.89 -13.12 -8.79
N PHE A 110 -3.54 -11.98 -9.38
CA PHE A 110 -4.26 -11.42 -10.52
C PHE A 110 -4.20 -12.36 -11.72
N GLU A 111 -3.02 -12.88 -12.06
CA GLU A 111 -2.82 -13.85 -13.14
C GLU A 111 -3.66 -15.13 -12.98
N ARG A 112 -3.91 -15.56 -11.72
CA ARG A 112 -4.74 -16.76 -11.44
C ARG A 112 -6.21 -16.47 -11.32
N ALA A 113 -6.60 -15.23 -11.04
CA ALA A 113 -8.00 -14.88 -10.75
C ALA A 113 -8.83 -14.67 -12.01
N VAL A 114 -8.19 -14.39 -13.15
CA VAL A 114 -8.88 -14.01 -14.38
C VAL A 114 -8.36 -14.85 -15.53
N THR A 115 -9.30 -15.47 -16.27
CA THR A 115 -8.98 -16.05 -17.59
C THR A 115 -8.80 -14.92 -18.58
N LEU A 116 -7.67 -14.90 -19.27
CA LEU A 116 -7.36 -13.88 -20.27
C LEU A 116 -8.37 -13.94 -21.43
N TRP A 117 -8.93 -12.80 -21.78
CA TRP A 117 -9.73 -12.60 -22.99
C TRP A 117 -8.87 -12.00 -24.10
N GLU A 118 -9.38 -11.99 -25.31
CA GLU A 118 -8.61 -11.54 -26.48
C GLU A 118 -8.32 -10.03 -26.49
N ASN A 119 -9.18 -9.25 -25.84
CA ASN A 119 -9.12 -7.78 -25.86
C ASN A 119 -8.37 -7.21 -24.66
N LEU A 120 -7.06 -7.05 -24.79
CA LEU A 120 -6.21 -6.47 -23.75
C LEU A 120 -5.79 -5.05 -24.10
N CYS A 121 -5.67 -4.19 -23.10
CA CYS A 121 -5.11 -2.86 -23.24
C CYS A 121 -4.03 -2.57 -22.18
N VAL A 122 -3.04 -1.77 -22.56
CA VAL A 122 -2.07 -1.21 -21.62
C VAL A 122 -2.38 0.26 -21.42
N ASP A 123 -2.59 0.66 -20.16
CA ASP A 123 -2.90 2.05 -19.80
C ASP A 123 -1.93 2.58 -18.74
N GLU A 124 -1.81 3.91 -18.71
CA GLU A 124 -1.01 4.63 -17.73
C GLU A 124 -1.90 5.22 -16.63
N SER A 125 -1.70 4.80 -15.40
CA SER A 125 -2.34 5.37 -14.23
C SER A 125 -1.36 6.18 -13.38
N LEU A 126 -1.86 7.26 -12.79
CA LEU A 126 -1.13 8.06 -11.82
C LEU A 126 -1.80 7.95 -10.45
N MET A 127 -1.26 7.11 -9.58
CA MET A 127 -1.69 7.04 -8.18
C MET A 127 -1.20 8.28 -7.44
N LEU A 128 -2.12 9.09 -6.97
CA LEU A 128 -1.79 10.35 -6.29
C LEU A 128 -0.92 10.12 -5.05
N TRP A 129 0.16 10.86 -4.97
CA TRP A 129 1.07 10.81 -3.84
C TRP A 129 1.62 12.19 -3.49
N LYS A 130 1.30 12.67 -2.29
CA LYS A 130 1.77 13.97 -1.78
C LYS A 130 3.07 13.88 -1.00
N GLY A 131 3.41 12.69 -0.49
CA GLY A 131 4.60 12.47 0.32
C GLY A 131 5.93 12.59 -0.44
N ARG A 132 7.03 12.44 0.28
CA ARG A 132 8.38 12.35 -0.29
C ARG A 132 8.58 10.92 -0.82
N LEU A 133 8.91 10.80 -2.10
CA LEU A 133 9.19 9.53 -2.76
C LEU A 133 10.17 9.76 -3.91
N GLY A 134 11.29 9.03 -3.93
CA GLY A 134 12.38 9.25 -4.89
C GLY A 134 12.01 8.98 -6.35
N PHE A 135 10.95 8.21 -6.60
CA PHE A 135 10.44 7.92 -7.94
C PHE A 135 9.07 8.57 -8.24
N LYS A 136 8.67 9.56 -7.45
CA LYS A 136 7.47 10.34 -7.71
C LYS A 136 7.60 11.07 -9.05
N GLN A 137 6.56 10.93 -9.88
CA GLN A 137 6.48 11.57 -11.19
C GLN A 137 5.64 12.85 -11.14
N CYS A 138 6.00 13.81 -12.01
CA CYS A 138 5.19 14.97 -12.30
C CYS A 138 4.68 14.88 -13.73
N ILE A 139 3.37 14.88 -13.93
CA ILE A 139 2.71 14.89 -15.25
C ILE A 139 1.91 16.18 -15.34
N PRO A 140 2.46 17.24 -15.97
CA PRO A 140 1.85 18.58 -15.97
C PRO A 140 0.46 18.64 -16.59
N SER A 141 0.16 17.77 -17.57
CA SER A 141 -1.11 17.71 -18.29
C SER A 141 -2.26 17.10 -17.45
N LYS A 142 -1.96 16.40 -16.36
CA LYS A 142 -3.00 15.79 -15.50
C LYS A 142 -3.48 16.80 -14.45
N ARG A 143 -4.78 16.77 -14.11
CA ARG A 143 -5.36 17.60 -13.03
C ARG A 143 -4.62 17.45 -11.71
N HIS A 144 -4.20 16.22 -11.39
CA HIS A 144 -3.36 15.88 -10.25
C HIS A 144 -1.97 15.53 -10.77
N ARG A 145 -1.04 16.46 -10.66
CA ARG A 145 0.24 16.42 -11.36
C ARG A 145 1.27 15.47 -10.75
N PHE A 146 1.16 15.19 -9.43
CA PHE A 146 2.18 14.44 -8.70
C PHE A 146 1.66 13.10 -8.21
N GLY A 147 2.42 12.03 -8.47
CA GLY A 147 2.03 10.70 -8.03
C GLY A 147 3.05 9.62 -8.40
N VAL A 148 2.66 8.39 -8.14
CA VAL A 148 3.35 7.18 -8.59
C VAL A 148 2.74 6.76 -9.92
N LYS A 149 3.57 6.71 -10.97
CA LYS A 149 3.13 6.28 -12.30
C LYS A 149 3.11 4.75 -12.34
N LEU A 150 2.02 4.21 -12.83
CA LEU A 150 1.79 2.79 -13.03
C LEU A 150 1.50 2.52 -14.51
N PHE A 151 2.07 1.46 -15.05
CA PHE A 151 1.59 0.86 -16.28
C PHE A 151 0.76 -0.35 -15.90
N MET A 152 -0.46 -0.43 -16.40
CA MET A 152 -1.42 -1.48 -16.07
C MET A 152 -1.84 -2.22 -17.33
N LEU A 153 -1.77 -3.55 -17.28
CA LEU A 153 -2.39 -4.42 -18.27
C LEU A 153 -3.81 -4.70 -17.81
N CYS A 154 -4.78 -4.31 -18.60
CA CYS A 154 -6.20 -4.45 -18.29
C CYS A 154 -6.92 -5.24 -19.37
N ASP A 155 -7.93 -5.98 -18.97
CA ASP A 155 -8.93 -6.54 -19.87
C ASP A 155 -9.93 -5.46 -20.25
N CYS A 156 -10.16 -5.28 -21.57
CA CYS A 156 -11.05 -4.24 -22.09
C CYS A 156 -12.51 -4.48 -21.77
N ASP A 157 -12.94 -5.73 -21.65
CA ASP A 157 -14.34 -6.10 -21.46
C ASP A 157 -14.74 -6.01 -19.98
N THR A 158 -13.99 -6.67 -19.11
CA THR A 158 -14.28 -6.72 -17.67
C THR A 158 -13.71 -5.55 -16.88
N LYS A 159 -12.74 -4.81 -17.44
CA LYS A 159 -11.98 -3.74 -16.79
C LYS A 159 -11.07 -4.22 -15.64
N PHE A 160 -10.85 -5.52 -15.50
CA PHE A 160 -9.93 -6.04 -14.50
C PHE A 160 -8.48 -5.72 -14.82
N ILE A 161 -7.72 -5.39 -13.78
CA ILE A 161 -6.26 -5.24 -13.85
C ILE A 161 -5.65 -6.63 -13.74
N LEU A 162 -4.98 -7.07 -14.80
CA LEU A 162 -4.31 -8.37 -14.88
C LEU A 162 -2.89 -8.31 -14.36
N ASN A 163 -2.20 -7.21 -14.64
CA ASN A 163 -0.83 -6.97 -14.19
C ASN A 163 -0.55 -5.47 -14.08
N PHE A 164 0.46 -5.09 -13.32
CA PHE A 164 0.89 -3.70 -13.21
C PHE A 164 2.39 -3.57 -12.96
N ILE A 165 2.96 -2.49 -13.44
CA ILE A 165 4.37 -2.13 -13.24
C ILE A 165 4.44 -0.73 -12.65
N VAL A 166 5.16 -0.58 -11.53
CA VAL A 166 5.45 0.73 -10.94
C VAL A 166 6.66 1.34 -11.65
N TYR A 167 6.49 2.52 -12.23
CA TYR A 167 7.57 3.22 -12.90
C TYR A 167 8.51 3.92 -11.90
N THR A 168 9.79 3.54 -11.88
CA THR A 168 10.81 4.09 -10.97
C THR A 168 11.87 4.96 -11.64
N ALA A 169 11.74 5.23 -12.94
CA ALA A 169 12.73 5.87 -13.81
C ALA A 169 14.03 5.06 -14.09
N GLU A 170 14.31 4.02 -13.31
CA GLU A 170 15.46 3.13 -13.53
C GLU A 170 15.23 2.13 -14.68
N GLN A 171 13.97 1.94 -15.07
CA GLN A 171 13.58 0.97 -16.10
C GLN A 171 13.82 1.45 -17.54
N LYS A 172 14.33 2.66 -17.76
CA LYS A 172 14.71 3.11 -19.13
C LYS A 172 15.77 2.24 -19.80
N GLN A 173 16.47 1.38 -19.05
CA GLN A 173 17.48 0.47 -19.61
C GLN A 173 16.97 -0.96 -19.89
N LYS A 174 15.72 -1.30 -19.53
CA LYS A 174 15.18 -2.66 -19.74
C LYS A 174 13.95 -2.73 -20.66
N SER A 175 13.71 -1.73 -21.49
CA SER A 175 12.61 -1.73 -22.48
C SER A 175 12.84 -2.64 -23.70
N THR A 176 13.73 -3.63 -23.60
CA THR A 176 14.02 -4.59 -24.69
C THR A 176 13.27 -5.93 -24.52
N ILE A 177 12.36 -6.09 -23.60
CA ILE A 177 11.68 -7.37 -23.32
C ILE A 177 10.15 -7.31 -23.56
N ILE A 178 9.69 -6.42 -24.42
CA ILE A 178 8.30 -6.47 -24.93
C ILE A 178 8.30 -6.72 -26.47
N GLN A 179 9.38 -7.25 -27.00
CA GLN A 179 9.46 -7.71 -28.39
C GLN A 179 10.04 -9.12 -28.42
N SER A 180 9.29 -10.10 -27.97
CA SER A 180 9.47 -11.50 -28.37
C SER A 180 8.22 -12.30 -27.99
#